data_a03f11ce358695195f6acf1329d801e2
#
_entry.id   a03f11ce358695195f6acf1329d801e2
#
_cell.length_a   1.000
_cell.length_b   1.000
_cell.length_c   1.000
_cell.angle_alpha   90.00
_cell.angle_beta   90.00
_cell.angle_gamma   90.00
#
_symmetry.space_group_name_H-M   'P 1'
#
loop_
_entity.id
_entity.type
_entity.pdbx_description
1 polymer ?
#
loop_
_entity_poly.entity_id
_entity_poly.type
_entity_poly.pdbx_seq_one_letter_code
_entity_poly.pdbx_strand_id
1 'polypeptide(L)'
;TFGLRGAVNFPYSQFRRLEISSSMWYASKNNFLNKIENSVLISNFASFINDNTIWSPIGPRDGMRARLTIGPSFDLNKGRYHNFTIWFDLRKYWQIIPRVTIAQRAMVWMNDGKSIRRYYIGGSWGMRGYNFGNIRGRKIAMINQELRFPIANSLQLNFRTSSIWIAPIYGSFFIDIGNGWEKNFEGAHTSGGFGLRGALFGAFVIRLDAGIKSLKVNTIPNEKFFQIFFGWDF
;
A
#
# COMPACT_ATOMS: atom_id res chain seq x y z
N THR A 1 6.04 15.78 -18.86
CA THR A 1 5.19 16.29 -17.78
C THR A 1 6.00 17.01 -16.74
N PHE A 2 5.54 18.16 -16.27
CA PHE A 2 6.08 18.86 -15.12
C PHE A 2 4.94 19.39 -14.27
N GLY A 3 5.18 19.65 -12.98
CA GLY A 3 4.12 20.15 -12.11
C GLY A 3 4.65 20.75 -10.82
N LEU A 4 3.79 21.49 -10.16
CA LEU A 4 4.02 22.13 -8.87
C LEU A 4 2.98 21.61 -7.86
N ARG A 5 3.39 21.40 -6.62
CA ARG A 5 2.50 21.05 -5.51
C ARG A 5 2.82 21.92 -4.31
N GLY A 6 1.76 22.49 -3.71
CA GLY A 6 1.79 23.12 -2.40
C GLY A 6 0.90 22.37 -1.42
N ALA A 7 1.28 22.34 -0.14
CA ALA A 7 0.47 21.76 0.92
C ALA A 7 0.59 22.57 2.21
N VAL A 8 -0.51 22.68 2.94
CA VAL A 8 -0.58 23.29 4.28
C VAL A 8 -1.08 22.24 5.25
N ASN A 9 -0.40 22.13 6.39
CA ASN A 9 -0.73 21.18 7.44
C ASN A 9 -1.28 21.92 8.67
N PHE A 10 -2.44 21.49 9.16
CA PHE A 10 -3.07 21.97 10.37
C PHE A 10 -3.06 20.86 11.43
N PRO A 11 -2.09 20.86 12.35
CA PRO A 11 -2.03 19.87 13.41
C PRO A 11 -3.09 20.16 14.49
N TYR A 12 -3.90 19.14 14.83
CA TYR A 12 -4.82 19.18 15.97
C TYR A 12 -4.18 18.58 17.22
N SER A 13 -3.25 17.66 17.03
CA SER A 13 -2.46 17.04 18.08
C SER A 13 -1.17 16.47 17.46
N GLN A 14 -0.27 15.95 18.31
CA GLN A 14 0.95 15.28 17.85
C GLN A 14 0.68 14.07 16.92
N PHE A 15 -0.54 13.51 16.93
CA PHE A 15 -0.90 12.34 16.12
C PHE A 15 -1.88 12.65 14.99
N ARG A 16 -2.57 13.79 15.03
CA ARG A 16 -3.68 14.11 14.13
C ARG A 16 -3.46 15.43 13.42
N ARG A 17 -3.66 15.43 12.11
CA ARG A 17 -3.57 16.64 11.28
C ARG A 17 -4.54 16.61 10.10
N LEU A 18 -4.96 17.79 9.68
CA LEU A 18 -5.57 18.02 8.37
C LEU A 18 -4.49 18.56 7.43
N GLU A 19 -4.40 17.98 6.25
CA GLU A 19 -3.54 18.46 5.16
C GLU A 19 -4.45 18.95 4.02
N ILE A 20 -4.28 20.19 3.59
CA ILE A 20 -4.91 20.72 2.38
C ILE A 20 -3.80 20.90 1.36
N SER A 21 -3.95 20.30 0.19
CA SER A 21 -2.94 20.37 -0.86
C SER A 21 -3.58 20.72 -2.22
N SER A 22 -2.86 21.55 -2.97
CA SER A 22 -3.18 21.86 -4.36
C SER A 22 -1.98 21.50 -5.23
N SER A 23 -2.23 20.92 -6.39
CA SER A 23 -1.20 20.62 -7.36
C SER A 23 -1.65 20.96 -8.76
N MET A 24 -0.74 21.52 -9.54
CA MET A 24 -0.94 21.81 -10.96
C MET A 24 0.06 21.00 -11.79
N TRP A 25 -0.43 20.28 -12.76
CA TRP A 25 0.36 19.44 -13.64
C TRP A 25 0.11 19.77 -15.10
N TYR A 26 1.17 20.05 -15.83
CA TYR A 26 1.14 20.12 -17.29
C TYR A 26 1.49 18.74 -17.86
N ALA A 27 0.61 18.22 -18.70
CA ALA A 27 0.81 16.97 -19.42
C ALA A 27 0.61 17.18 -20.91
N SER A 28 1.57 16.74 -21.71
CA SER A 28 1.46 16.67 -23.16
C SER A 28 1.45 15.21 -23.58
N LYS A 29 0.46 14.80 -24.36
CA LYS A 29 0.29 13.44 -24.84
C LYS A 29 0.20 13.44 -26.36
N ASN A 30 1.09 12.71 -27.02
CA ASN A 30 0.95 12.38 -28.44
C ASN A 30 -0.02 11.22 -28.61
N ASN A 31 -1.08 11.41 -29.35
CA ASN A 31 -1.97 10.34 -29.77
C ASN A 31 -1.41 9.66 -31.02
N PHE A 32 -1.83 8.39 -31.26
CA PHE A 32 -1.43 7.61 -32.44
C PHE A 32 -1.68 8.31 -33.79
N LEU A 33 -2.50 9.36 -33.81
CA LEU A 33 -2.79 10.21 -34.97
C LEU A 33 -1.92 11.47 -35.05
N ASN A 34 -0.75 11.50 -34.36
CA ASN A 34 0.16 12.65 -34.26
C ASN A 34 -0.46 13.97 -33.76
N LYS A 35 -1.60 13.89 -33.08
CA LYS A 35 -2.23 15.05 -32.48
C LYS A 35 -1.72 15.22 -31.05
N ILE A 36 -1.06 16.35 -30.81
CA ILE A 36 -0.57 16.72 -29.48
C ILE A 36 -1.77 17.25 -28.68
N GLU A 37 -2.15 16.54 -27.63
CA GLU A 37 -3.13 17.02 -26.64
C GLU A 37 -2.41 17.50 -25.40
N ASN A 38 -2.54 18.80 -25.12
CA ASN A 38 -2.02 19.40 -23.91
C ASN A 38 -3.13 19.50 -22.87
N SER A 39 -2.83 19.13 -21.62
CA SER A 39 -3.74 19.28 -20.50
C SER A 39 -3.03 19.95 -19.34
N VAL A 40 -3.70 20.92 -18.72
CA VAL A 40 -3.30 21.51 -17.44
C VAL A 40 -4.28 21.02 -16.38
N LEU A 41 -3.82 20.15 -15.51
CA LEU A 41 -4.64 19.53 -14.46
C LEU A 41 -4.38 20.23 -13.14
N ILE A 42 -5.43 20.75 -12.51
CA ILE A 42 -5.41 21.22 -11.12
C ILE A 42 -6.13 20.19 -10.27
N SER A 43 -5.47 19.72 -9.21
CA SER A 43 -6.03 18.79 -8.24
C SER A 43 -5.96 19.39 -6.84
N ASN A 44 -7.11 19.43 -6.16
CA ASN A 44 -7.21 19.94 -4.79
C ASN A 44 -7.64 18.81 -3.88
N PHE A 45 -6.86 18.55 -2.84
CA PHE A 45 -7.12 17.46 -1.90
C PHE A 45 -7.17 17.95 -0.47
N ALA A 46 -8.12 17.42 0.29
CA ALA A 46 -8.15 17.47 1.73
C ALA A 46 -7.85 16.08 2.27
N SER A 47 -6.88 15.98 3.20
CA SER A 47 -6.49 14.71 3.82
C SER A 47 -6.59 14.82 5.34
N PHE A 48 -7.33 13.92 5.97
CA PHE A 48 -7.27 13.71 7.40
C PHE A 48 -6.29 12.57 7.70
N ILE A 49 -5.34 12.81 8.58
CA ILE A 49 -4.28 11.88 8.92
C ILE A 49 -4.26 11.69 10.44
N ASN A 50 -4.29 10.44 10.87
CA ASN A 50 -4.06 10.05 12.26
C ASN A 50 -2.97 8.97 12.28
N ASP A 51 -1.90 9.18 13.05
CA ASP A 51 -0.78 8.24 13.15
C ASP A 51 -0.23 8.23 14.56
N ASN A 52 -0.65 7.24 15.35
CA ASN A 52 -0.12 6.96 16.68
C ASN A 52 0.57 5.60 16.75
N THR A 53 1.14 5.18 15.60
CA THR A 53 1.81 3.89 15.46
C THR A 53 3.07 3.82 16.32
N ILE A 54 3.19 2.75 17.08
CA ILE A 54 4.39 2.41 17.85
C ILE A 54 5.21 1.40 17.05
N TRP A 55 6.46 1.78 16.77
CA TRP A 55 7.37 1.00 15.94
C TRP A 55 8.28 0.09 16.76
N SER A 56 8.71 -1.00 16.13
CA SER A 56 9.80 -1.87 16.55
C SER A 56 10.84 -1.98 15.40
N PRO A 57 12.03 -2.53 15.64
CA PRO A 57 13.04 -2.69 14.57
C PRO A 57 12.59 -3.46 13.33
N ILE A 58 11.55 -4.28 13.45
CA ILE A 58 11.03 -5.13 12.37
C ILE A 58 9.69 -4.65 11.81
N GLY A 59 9.18 -3.51 12.28
CA GLY A 59 7.91 -2.92 11.82
C GLY A 59 7.01 -2.47 12.96
N PRO A 60 5.83 -1.97 12.62
CA PRO A 60 4.86 -1.48 13.61
C PRO A 60 4.32 -2.62 14.47
N ARG A 61 4.21 -2.35 15.79
CA ARG A 61 3.77 -3.33 16.80
C ARG A 61 2.42 -3.01 17.42
N ASP A 62 2.10 -1.73 17.57
CA ASP A 62 0.86 -1.27 18.21
C ASP A 62 0.42 0.08 17.66
N GLY A 63 -0.83 0.47 17.91
CA GLY A 63 -1.37 1.74 17.48
C GLY A 63 -2.16 1.68 16.17
N MET A 64 -2.31 2.85 15.53
CA MET A 64 -3.13 2.99 14.32
C MET A 64 -2.56 4.08 13.42
N ARG A 65 -2.59 3.81 12.12
CA ARG A 65 -2.34 4.81 11.09
C ARG A 65 -3.52 4.86 10.13
N ALA A 66 -4.16 6.01 10.02
CA ALA A 66 -5.28 6.22 9.12
C ALA A 66 -5.04 7.45 8.26
N ARG A 67 -5.33 7.34 6.97
CA ARG A 67 -5.36 8.47 6.04
C ARG A 67 -6.61 8.40 5.18
N LEU A 68 -7.40 9.47 5.21
CA LEU A 68 -8.49 9.68 4.26
C LEU A 68 -8.15 10.92 3.45
N THR A 69 -8.06 10.78 2.15
CA THR A 69 -7.85 11.89 1.20
C THR A 69 -9.00 11.94 0.22
N ILE A 70 -9.60 13.10 0.07
CA ILE A 70 -10.67 13.36 -0.89
C ILE A 70 -10.38 14.63 -1.68
N GLY A 71 -10.81 14.66 -2.92
CA GLY A 71 -10.73 15.90 -3.68
C GLY A 71 -11.00 15.78 -5.17
N PRO A 72 -11.40 16.92 -5.79
CA PRO A 72 -11.63 17.05 -7.22
C PRO A 72 -10.33 17.37 -7.97
N SER A 73 -10.32 17.01 -9.24
CA SER A 73 -9.38 17.48 -10.24
C SER A 73 -10.11 18.12 -11.41
N PHE A 74 -9.54 19.19 -11.96
CA PHE A 74 -10.08 19.95 -13.08
C PHE A 74 -9.07 20.02 -14.23
N ASP A 75 -9.53 19.91 -15.45
CA ASP A 75 -8.75 20.17 -16.66
C ASP A 75 -9.03 21.60 -17.11
N LEU A 76 -8.05 22.49 -16.94
CA LEU A 76 -8.20 23.92 -17.28
C LEU A 76 -8.31 24.14 -18.79
N ASN A 77 -7.59 23.37 -19.60
CA ASN A 77 -7.62 23.52 -21.06
C ASN A 77 -8.99 23.16 -21.65
N LYS A 78 -9.69 22.24 -20.96
CA LYS A 78 -11.01 21.78 -21.38
C LYS A 78 -12.15 22.45 -20.59
N GLY A 79 -11.80 23.32 -19.63
CA GLY A 79 -12.76 24.08 -18.82
C GLY A 79 -13.78 23.22 -18.08
N ARG A 80 -13.42 22.00 -17.64
CA ARG A 80 -14.37 21.04 -17.08
C ARG A 80 -13.83 20.22 -15.92
N TYR A 81 -14.76 19.72 -15.12
CA TYR A 81 -14.52 18.71 -14.11
C TYR A 81 -13.88 17.47 -14.74
N HIS A 82 -12.76 17.05 -14.19
CA HIS A 82 -11.97 15.96 -14.70
C HIS A 82 -12.26 14.65 -13.98
N ASN A 83 -12.07 14.62 -12.67
CA ASN A 83 -12.40 13.48 -11.82
C ASN A 83 -12.50 13.87 -10.34
N PHE A 84 -13.09 12.95 -9.55
CA PHE A 84 -13.07 12.99 -8.10
C PHE A 84 -12.35 11.76 -7.55
N THR A 85 -11.51 11.99 -6.57
CA THR A 85 -10.64 10.97 -5.99
C THR A 85 -10.97 10.77 -4.52
N ILE A 86 -11.03 9.51 -4.09
CA ILE A 86 -11.09 9.09 -2.70
C ILE A 86 -9.97 8.09 -2.47
N TRP A 87 -9.11 8.36 -1.48
CA TRP A 87 -8.09 7.43 -0.98
C TRP A 87 -8.29 7.23 0.51
N PHE A 88 -8.52 6.00 0.89
CA PHE A 88 -8.59 5.58 2.27
C PHE A 88 -7.55 4.48 2.51
N ASP A 89 -6.73 4.62 3.53
CA ASP A 89 -5.76 3.62 4.00
C ASP A 89 -5.80 3.62 5.53
N LEU A 90 -6.29 2.54 6.10
CA LEU A 90 -6.36 2.29 7.53
C LEU A 90 -5.46 1.12 7.86
N ARG A 91 -4.55 1.32 8.81
CA ARG A 91 -3.68 0.28 9.36
C ARG A 91 -3.84 0.28 10.86
N LYS A 92 -4.14 -0.89 11.42
CA LYS A 92 -4.31 -1.08 12.85
C LYS A 92 -3.41 -2.21 13.32
N TYR A 93 -2.77 -1.96 14.43
CA TYR A 93 -1.86 -2.92 15.06
C TYR A 93 -2.30 -3.13 16.49
N TRP A 94 -2.35 -4.38 16.93
CA TRP A 94 -2.64 -4.76 18.30
C TRP A 94 -1.55 -5.67 18.82
N GLN A 95 -0.80 -5.20 19.79
CA GLN A 95 0.12 -6.04 20.53
C GLN A 95 -0.71 -6.86 21.55
N ILE A 96 -1.01 -8.14 21.23
CA ILE A 96 -1.85 -9.00 22.05
C ILE A 96 -1.11 -9.42 23.33
N ILE A 97 0.14 -9.85 23.16
CA ILE A 97 1.10 -10.17 24.20
C ILE A 97 2.46 -9.61 23.80
N PRO A 98 3.43 -9.54 24.72
CA PRO A 98 4.76 -9.09 24.37
C PRO A 98 5.31 -9.77 23.11
N ARG A 99 5.66 -8.95 22.10
CA ARG A 99 6.25 -9.38 20.83
C ARG A 99 5.32 -10.15 19.87
N VAL A 100 4.03 -10.29 20.17
CA VAL A 100 3.03 -10.85 19.25
C VAL A 100 2.06 -9.76 18.85
N THR A 101 1.92 -9.53 17.55
CA THR A 101 1.11 -8.43 16.99
C THR A 101 0.14 -8.98 15.94
N ILE A 102 -1.13 -8.57 16.02
CA ILE A 102 -2.05 -8.63 14.89
C ILE A 102 -1.92 -7.31 14.13
N ALA A 103 -1.62 -7.39 12.84
CA ALA A 103 -1.59 -6.25 11.94
C ALA A 103 -2.72 -6.38 10.92
N GLN A 104 -3.51 -5.33 10.78
CA GLN A 104 -4.58 -5.25 9.79
C GLN A 104 -4.42 -3.99 8.94
N ARG A 105 -4.72 -4.12 7.67
CA ARG A 105 -4.84 -3.00 6.74
C ARG A 105 -6.12 -3.10 5.95
N ALA A 106 -6.85 -2.00 5.83
CA ALA A 106 -7.95 -1.82 4.90
C ALA A 106 -7.63 -0.62 4.00
N MET A 107 -7.70 -0.83 2.70
CA MET A 107 -7.39 0.20 1.71
C MET A 107 -8.49 0.26 0.66
N VAL A 108 -8.95 1.48 0.36
CA VAL A 108 -9.92 1.75 -0.71
C VAL A 108 -9.44 2.96 -1.50
N TRP A 109 -9.24 2.79 -2.79
CA TRP A 109 -8.94 3.87 -3.72
C TRP A 109 -9.99 3.90 -4.81
N MET A 110 -10.57 5.06 -5.01
CA MET A 110 -11.63 5.29 -6.00
C MET A 110 -11.32 6.53 -6.81
N ASN A 111 -11.60 6.46 -8.09
CA ASN A 111 -11.54 7.59 -9.00
C ASN A 111 -12.76 7.53 -9.93
N ASP A 112 -13.56 8.59 -9.93
CA ASP A 112 -14.70 8.71 -10.81
C ASP A 112 -14.69 10.05 -11.56
N GLY A 113 -15.08 10.03 -12.83
CA GLY A 113 -15.08 11.23 -13.68
C GLY A 113 -14.88 10.92 -15.16
N LYS A 114 -14.65 11.97 -15.95
CA LYS A 114 -14.50 11.87 -17.42
C LYS A 114 -13.15 11.33 -17.84
N SER A 115 -12.08 11.62 -17.09
CA SER A 115 -10.74 11.09 -17.35
C SER A 115 -10.38 10.11 -16.25
N ILE A 116 -10.34 8.86 -16.63
CA ILE A 116 -10.18 7.75 -15.71
C ILE A 116 -8.71 7.54 -15.39
N ARG A 117 -8.36 7.65 -14.11
CA ARG A 117 -7.09 7.18 -13.59
C ARG A 117 -7.28 5.76 -13.03
N ARG A 118 -6.50 4.81 -13.54
CA ARG A 118 -6.49 3.45 -12.99
C ARG A 118 -5.47 3.33 -11.89
N TYR A 119 -5.84 2.60 -10.87
CA TYR A 119 -4.96 2.20 -9.78
C TYR A 119 -4.49 0.76 -10.01
N TYR A 120 -3.38 0.42 -9.38
CA TYR A 120 -2.71 -0.87 -9.52
C TYR A 120 -2.35 -1.39 -8.14
N ILE A 121 -2.65 -2.66 -7.87
CA ILE A 121 -2.18 -3.37 -6.68
C ILE A 121 -1.52 -4.69 -7.07
N GLY A 122 -0.83 -5.28 -6.13
CA GLY A 122 -0.01 -6.47 -6.25
C GLY A 122 1.37 -6.23 -5.66
N GLY A 123 2.16 -7.27 -5.56
CA GLY A 123 3.46 -7.25 -4.92
C GLY A 123 3.40 -7.17 -3.40
N SER A 124 4.57 -7.09 -2.81
CA SER A 124 4.74 -7.17 -1.35
C SER A 124 4.11 -6.03 -0.55
N TRP A 125 3.84 -4.89 -1.18
CA TRP A 125 3.17 -3.73 -0.59
C TRP A 125 1.64 -3.79 -0.65
N GLY A 126 1.10 -4.73 -1.43
CA GLY A 126 -0.33 -4.85 -1.67
C GLY A 126 -0.82 -6.27 -1.45
N MET A 127 -1.07 -6.97 -2.53
CA MET A 127 -1.52 -8.36 -2.55
C MET A 127 -0.32 -9.29 -2.77
N ARG A 128 0.08 -10.03 -1.75
CA ARG A 128 1.20 -10.97 -1.82
C ARG A 128 0.90 -12.11 -2.79
N GLY A 129 1.92 -12.54 -3.52
CA GLY A 129 1.81 -13.56 -4.57
C GLY A 129 1.41 -13.03 -5.94
N TYR A 130 0.87 -11.82 -6.05
CA TYR A 130 0.54 -11.19 -7.33
C TYR A 130 1.63 -10.21 -7.72
N ASN A 131 2.01 -10.17 -9.00
CA ASN A 131 2.93 -9.15 -9.49
C ASN A 131 2.28 -7.77 -9.42
N PHE A 132 3.10 -6.73 -9.22
CA PHE A 132 2.61 -5.37 -9.24
C PHE A 132 1.91 -5.06 -10.57
N GLY A 133 0.70 -4.51 -10.50
CA GLY A 133 -0.09 -4.19 -11.69
C GLY A 133 -0.99 -5.30 -12.22
N ASN A 134 -0.92 -6.51 -11.70
CA ASN A 134 -1.81 -7.59 -12.11
C ASN A 134 -3.27 -7.30 -11.78
N ILE A 135 -3.52 -6.67 -10.66
CA ILE A 135 -4.86 -6.26 -10.23
C ILE A 135 -4.97 -4.75 -10.44
N ARG A 136 -5.94 -4.34 -11.27
CA ARG A 136 -6.09 -2.94 -11.66
C ARG A 136 -7.56 -2.55 -11.81
N GLY A 137 -7.86 -1.26 -11.61
CA GLY A 137 -9.20 -0.72 -11.82
C GLY A 137 -9.29 0.76 -11.48
N ARG A 138 -10.43 1.38 -11.79
CA ARG A 138 -10.78 2.73 -11.33
C ARG A 138 -11.02 2.76 -9.82
N LYS A 139 -11.48 1.64 -9.29
CA LYS A 139 -11.77 1.39 -7.89
C LYS A 139 -10.94 0.18 -7.46
N ILE A 140 -10.33 0.28 -6.30
CA ILE A 140 -9.57 -0.80 -5.67
C ILE A 140 -9.99 -0.88 -4.22
N ALA A 141 -10.20 -2.10 -3.73
CA ALA A 141 -10.32 -2.39 -2.32
C ALA A 141 -9.41 -3.56 -1.95
N MET A 142 -8.80 -3.47 -0.77
CA MET A 142 -7.87 -4.49 -0.28
C MET A 142 -7.93 -4.55 1.25
N ILE A 143 -7.88 -5.77 1.77
CA ILE A 143 -7.72 -6.07 3.19
C ILE A 143 -6.53 -7.01 3.33
N ASN A 144 -5.60 -6.65 4.21
CA ASN A 144 -4.51 -7.52 4.63
C ASN A 144 -4.67 -7.81 6.12
N GLN A 145 -4.49 -9.06 6.50
CA GLN A 145 -4.47 -9.51 7.88
C GLN A 145 -3.19 -10.30 8.12
N GLU A 146 -2.50 -10.03 9.23
CA GLU A 146 -1.25 -10.69 9.55
C GLU A 146 -1.11 -10.87 11.05
N LEU A 147 -0.79 -12.09 11.48
CA LEU A 147 -0.37 -12.42 12.85
C LEU A 147 1.16 -12.55 12.86
N ARG A 148 1.83 -11.72 13.62
CA ARG A 148 3.29 -11.67 13.77
C ARG A 148 3.71 -12.23 15.12
N PHE A 149 4.70 -13.11 15.15
CA PHE A 149 5.21 -13.73 16.38
C PHE A 149 6.72 -13.92 16.32
N PRO A 150 7.43 -13.87 17.46
CA PRO A 150 8.86 -14.05 17.50
C PRO A 150 9.22 -15.53 17.25
N ILE A 151 10.25 -15.78 16.44
CA ILE A 151 10.85 -17.10 16.24
C ILE A 151 12.19 -17.19 16.97
N ALA A 152 13.06 -16.19 16.75
CA ALA A 152 14.37 -16.14 17.36
C ALA A 152 14.77 -14.70 17.69
N ASN A 153 15.58 -14.55 18.74
CA ASN A 153 16.10 -13.23 19.12
C ASN A 153 17.18 -12.74 18.16
N SER A 154 17.97 -13.67 17.65
CA SER A 154 19.01 -13.40 16.65
C SER A 154 19.38 -14.68 15.92
N LEU A 155 19.88 -14.53 14.71
CA LEU A 155 20.57 -15.56 13.93
C LEU A 155 21.90 -14.98 13.52
N GLN A 156 22.98 -15.68 13.83
CA GLN A 156 24.32 -15.34 13.38
C GLN A 156 24.77 -16.37 12.35
N LEU A 157 25.06 -15.90 11.15
CA LEU A 157 25.65 -16.72 10.09
C LEU A 157 27.13 -16.41 10.03
N ASN A 158 27.96 -17.38 10.43
CA ASN A 158 29.41 -17.23 10.44
C ASN A 158 29.99 -17.78 9.12
N PHE A 159 30.69 -16.92 8.41
CA PHE A 159 31.49 -17.29 7.23
C PHE A 159 32.98 -17.27 7.61
N ARG A 160 33.82 -17.81 6.75
CA ARG A 160 35.26 -17.92 7.02
C ARG A 160 35.95 -16.59 7.39
N THR A 161 35.49 -15.48 6.80
CA THR A 161 36.09 -14.15 6.97
C THR A 161 35.13 -13.10 7.51
N SER A 162 33.84 -13.42 7.72
CA SER A 162 32.82 -12.46 8.13
C SER A 162 31.66 -13.13 8.86
N SER A 163 30.85 -12.35 9.55
CA SER A 163 29.60 -12.82 10.17
C SER A 163 28.46 -11.89 9.81
N ILE A 164 27.33 -12.46 9.48
CA ILE A 164 26.08 -11.73 9.23
C ILE A 164 25.16 -11.94 10.43
N TRP A 165 24.67 -10.84 10.97
CA TRP A 165 23.69 -10.83 12.05
C TRP A 165 22.31 -10.45 11.53
N ILE A 166 21.32 -11.30 11.82
CA ILE A 166 19.91 -11.06 11.57
C ILE A 166 19.20 -11.10 12.92
N ALA A 167 18.67 -9.98 13.38
CA ALA A 167 18.01 -9.91 14.68
C ALA A 167 17.01 -8.76 14.75
N PRO A 168 15.83 -8.97 15.33
CA PRO A 168 15.21 -10.27 15.65
C PRO A 168 14.58 -10.95 14.42
N ILE A 169 14.25 -12.25 14.54
CA ILE A 169 13.53 -13.00 13.51
C ILE A 169 12.10 -13.25 13.98
N TYR A 170 11.16 -12.91 13.10
CA TYR A 170 9.72 -13.08 13.29
C TYR A 170 9.13 -13.96 12.19
N GLY A 171 8.19 -14.80 12.59
CA GLY A 171 7.25 -15.45 11.70
C GLY A 171 5.97 -14.66 11.56
N SER A 172 5.26 -14.90 10.48
CA SER A 172 3.90 -14.37 10.31
C SER A 172 3.01 -15.32 9.54
N PHE A 173 1.75 -15.41 9.92
CA PHE A 173 0.69 -15.95 9.07
C PHE A 173 -0.08 -14.78 8.49
N PHE A 174 -0.43 -14.86 7.20
CA PHE A 174 -1.13 -13.78 6.54
C PHE A 174 -2.24 -14.26 5.62
N ILE A 175 -3.22 -13.37 5.44
CA ILE A 175 -4.29 -13.48 4.45
C ILE A 175 -4.47 -12.11 3.83
N ASP A 176 -4.45 -12.05 2.49
CA ASP A 176 -4.72 -10.84 1.71
C ASP A 176 -5.93 -11.09 0.82
N ILE A 177 -6.85 -10.12 0.79
CA ILE A 177 -8.07 -10.16 -0.02
C ILE A 177 -8.20 -8.81 -0.71
N GLY A 178 -8.42 -8.79 -2.01
CA GLY A 178 -8.59 -7.52 -2.73
C GLY A 178 -8.96 -7.69 -4.19
N ASN A 179 -9.42 -6.59 -4.78
CA ASN A 179 -9.70 -6.52 -6.20
C ASN A 179 -9.63 -5.09 -6.71
N GLY A 180 -9.52 -4.97 -8.04
CA GLY A 180 -9.69 -3.74 -8.79
C GLY A 180 -10.78 -3.91 -9.84
N TRP A 181 -11.70 -2.94 -9.93
CA TRP A 181 -12.82 -3.01 -10.87
C TRP A 181 -13.11 -1.67 -11.55
N GLU A 182 -13.78 -1.73 -12.69
CA GLU A 182 -14.17 -0.54 -13.48
C GLU A 182 -15.58 -0.05 -13.08
N LYS A 183 -16.59 -0.88 -13.24
CA LYS A 183 -18.00 -0.54 -12.95
C LYS A 183 -18.54 -1.34 -11.78
N ASN A 184 -18.64 -2.64 -11.92
CA ASN A 184 -19.23 -3.56 -10.94
C ASN A 184 -18.15 -4.37 -10.24
N PHE A 185 -18.34 -4.61 -8.95
CA PHE A 185 -17.50 -5.50 -8.19
C PHE A 185 -17.91 -6.96 -8.47
N GLU A 186 -17.00 -7.74 -9.06
CA GLU A 186 -17.27 -9.12 -9.46
C GLU A 186 -16.71 -10.15 -8.45
N GLY A 187 -16.13 -9.67 -7.38
CA GLY A 187 -15.55 -10.50 -6.34
C GLY A 187 -14.08 -10.15 -6.05
N ALA A 188 -13.38 -11.01 -5.31
CA ALA A 188 -12.04 -10.74 -4.83
C ALA A 188 -11.04 -11.84 -5.20
N HIS A 189 -9.80 -11.42 -5.41
CA HIS A 189 -8.61 -12.26 -5.35
C HIS A 189 -8.21 -12.49 -3.91
N THR A 190 -7.69 -13.66 -3.62
CA THR A 190 -7.23 -14.03 -2.28
C THR A 190 -5.83 -14.63 -2.32
N SER A 191 -5.04 -14.37 -1.31
CA SER A 191 -3.80 -15.09 -1.05
C SER A 191 -3.60 -15.29 0.43
N GLY A 192 -2.84 -16.32 0.80
CA GLY A 192 -2.53 -16.60 2.18
C GLY A 192 -1.29 -17.46 2.30
N GLY A 193 -0.61 -17.36 3.43
CA GLY A 193 0.62 -18.09 3.62
C GLY A 193 1.35 -17.76 4.90
N PHE A 194 2.63 -18.08 4.87
CA PHE A 194 3.59 -17.88 5.95
C PHE A 194 4.70 -16.95 5.49
N GLY A 195 5.12 -16.04 6.36
CA GLY A 195 6.21 -15.12 6.15
C GLY A 195 7.29 -15.24 7.23
N LEU A 196 8.53 -15.00 6.85
CA LEU A 196 9.65 -14.77 7.74
C LEU A 196 10.16 -13.36 7.54
N ARG A 197 10.45 -12.65 8.62
CA ARG A 197 11.09 -11.34 8.57
C ARG A 197 12.20 -11.22 9.59
N GLY A 198 13.27 -10.54 9.23
CA GLY A 198 14.40 -10.27 10.11
C GLY A 198 15.08 -8.95 9.77
N ALA A 199 15.66 -8.31 10.77
CA ALA A 199 16.45 -7.09 10.58
C ALA A 199 17.91 -7.45 10.34
N LEU A 200 18.36 -7.28 9.10
CA LEU A 200 19.75 -7.45 8.71
C LEU A 200 20.56 -6.25 9.21
N PHE A 201 21.64 -6.48 9.95
CA PHE A 201 22.48 -5.44 10.58
C PHE A 201 21.68 -4.43 11.43
N GLY A 202 20.49 -4.82 11.91
CA GLY A 202 19.60 -3.95 12.69
C GLY A 202 18.93 -2.80 11.92
N ALA A 203 19.18 -2.66 10.63
CA ALA A 203 18.72 -1.54 9.82
C ALA A 203 17.84 -1.96 8.63
N PHE A 204 18.14 -3.09 7.98
CA PHE A 204 17.45 -3.51 6.77
C PHE A 204 16.52 -4.69 7.07
N VAL A 205 15.22 -4.50 6.90
CA VAL A 205 14.28 -5.60 7.05
C VAL A 205 14.21 -6.41 5.76
N ILE A 206 14.48 -7.70 5.88
CA ILE A 206 14.23 -8.70 4.83
C ILE A 206 12.98 -9.48 5.19
N ARG A 207 12.12 -9.69 4.22
CA ARG A 207 10.92 -10.51 4.34
C ARG A 207 10.87 -11.56 3.24
N LEU A 208 10.58 -12.78 3.64
CA LEU A 208 10.38 -13.94 2.79
C LEU A 208 8.94 -14.40 2.97
N ASP A 209 8.14 -14.42 1.93
CA ASP A 209 6.75 -14.86 1.97
C ASP A 209 6.56 -16.07 1.05
N ALA A 210 5.91 -17.11 1.55
CA ALA A 210 5.51 -18.29 0.80
C ALA A 210 4.04 -18.59 1.07
N GLY A 211 3.31 -19.01 0.05
CA GLY A 211 1.88 -19.27 0.22
C GLY A 211 1.20 -19.72 -1.06
N ILE A 212 -0.12 -19.59 -1.03
CA ILE A 212 -1.01 -19.89 -2.14
C ILE A 212 -1.87 -18.67 -2.48
N LYS A 213 -2.21 -18.53 -3.75
CA LYS A 213 -3.07 -17.45 -4.27
C LYS A 213 -4.14 -17.99 -5.21
N SER A 214 -5.23 -17.24 -5.38
CA SER A 214 -6.24 -17.53 -6.39
C SER A 214 -5.79 -17.01 -7.76
N LEU A 215 -6.03 -17.80 -8.82
CA LEU A 215 -5.77 -17.38 -10.21
C LEU A 215 -6.82 -16.40 -10.73
N LYS A 216 -8.06 -16.59 -10.33
CA LYS A 216 -9.20 -15.78 -10.73
C LYS A 216 -9.95 -15.28 -9.50
N VAL A 217 -10.78 -14.26 -9.70
CA VAL A 217 -11.71 -13.76 -8.67
C VAL A 217 -12.64 -14.89 -8.21
N ASN A 218 -12.93 -14.91 -6.91
CA ASN A 218 -13.84 -15.87 -6.27
C ASN A 218 -13.44 -17.35 -6.46
N THR A 219 -12.17 -17.65 -6.73
CA THR A 219 -11.69 -19.03 -6.79
C THR A 219 -10.86 -19.36 -5.54
N ILE A 220 -10.85 -20.65 -5.17
CA ILE A 220 -10.04 -21.14 -4.07
C ILE A 220 -8.55 -20.98 -4.43
N PRO A 221 -7.71 -20.46 -3.52
CA PRO A 221 -6.28 -20.35 -3.73
C PRO A 221 -5.64 -21.72 -3.95
N ASN A 222 -4.95 -21.90 -5.08
CA ASN A 222 -4.30 -23.16 -5.46
C ASN A 222 -2.93 -22.98 -6.11
N GLU A 223 -2.58 -21.77 -6.53
CA GLU A 223 -1.28 -21.48 -7.13
C GLU A 223 -0.27 -21.09 -6.05
N LYS A 224 0.83 -21.83 -5.96
CA LYS A 224 1.91 -21.56 -5.01
C LYS A 224 2.72 -20.34 -5.45
N PHE A 225 3.21 -19.58 -4.47
CA PHE A 225 4.15 -18.50 -4.70
C PHE A 225 5.23 -18.43 -3.63
N PHE A 226 6.34 -17.83 -4.01
CA PHE A 226 7.42 -17.42 -3.12
C PHE A 226 7.91 -16.05 -3.55
N GLN A 227 8.16 -15.15 -2.58
CA GLN A 227 8.66 -13.82 -2.87
C GLN A 227 9.60 -13.32 -1.78
N ILE A 228 10.57 -12.52 -2.19
CA ILE A 228 11.54 -11.86 -1.31
C ILE A 228 11.27 -10.36 -1.40
N PHE A 229 11.30 -9.70 -0.26
CA PHE A 229 11.09 -8.26 -0.17
C PHE A 229 12.08 -7.64 0.80
N PHE A 230 12.52 -6.42 0.47
CA PHE A 230 13.39 -5.61 1.31
C PHE A 230 12.64 -4.35 1.74
N GLY A 231 12.60 -4.09 3.05
CA GLY A 231 11.97 -2.92 3.65
C GLY A 231 10.83 -3.26 4.59
N TRP A 232 10.25 -2.19 5.17
CA TRP A 232 9.05 -2.30 6.00
C TRP A 232 7.82 -2.24 5.12
N ASP A 233 6.81 -3.01 5.49
CA ASP A 233 5.45 -2.85 5.01
C ASP A 233 4.52 -2.43 6.15
N PHE A 234 3.22 -2.49 5.88
CA PHE A 234 2.24 -2.09 6.91
C PHE A 234 2.35 -2.92 8.17
#